data_b82024336ca89edf266b9b92fcfe0b1f
#
_entry.id   b82024336ca89edf266b9b92fcfe0b1f
#
_cell.length_a   1.000
_cell.length_b   1.000
_cell.length_c   1.000
_cell.angle_alpha   90.00
_cell.angle_beta   90.00
_cell.angle_gamma   90.00
#
_symmetry.space_group_name_H-M   'P 1'
#
loop_
_entity.id
_entity.type
_entity.pdbx_description
1 polymer ?
#
loop_
_entity_poly.entity_id
_entity_poly.type
_entity_poly.pdbx_seq_one_letter_code
_entity_poly.pdbx_strand_id
1 'polypeptide(L)' 'MTNAIQFIKEHGVEKAREVVEGAPDGATHLSDDAYHYVNADFNPLPAHIKEQLPELIVIDDLKRLVESVDYVA' A
#
# COMPACT_ATOMS: atom_id res chain seq x y z
N MET A 1 0.54 -2.22 -9.76
CA MET A 1 1.91 -2.36 -9.20
C MET A 1 2.78 -1.13 -9.38
N THR A 2 2.50 -0.30 -10.36
CA THR A 2 3.28 0.93 -10.60
C THR A 2 3.36 1.84 -9.36
N ASN A 3 2.25 2.02 -8.66
CA ASN A 3 2.21 2.86 -7.46
C ASN A 3 3.10 2.30 -6.34
N ALA A 4 3.13 0.98 -6.19
CA ALA A 4 3.97 0.34 -5.17
C ALA A 4 5.44 0.50 -5.50
N ILE A 5 5.82 0.36 -6.78
CA ILE A 5 7.20 0.57 -7.23
C ILE A 5 7.61 2.01 -6.97
N GLN A 6 6.76 2.96 -7.30
CA GLN A 6 7.02 4.38 -7.08
C GLN A 6 7.20 4.68 -5.59
N PHE A 7 6.38 4.08 -4.73
CA PHE A 7 6.49 4.24 -3.29
C PHE A 7 7.87 3.79 -2.79
N ILE A 8 8.33 2.63 -3.25
CA ILE A 8 9.64 2.11 -2.85
C ILE A 8 10.76 3.04 -3.33
N LYS A 9 10.65 3.57 -4.54
CA LYS A 9 11.66 4.51 -5.06
C LYS A 9 11.72 5.79 -4.24
N GLU A 10 10.59 6.28 -3.76
CA GLU A 10 10.53 7.53 -2.99
C GLU A 10 10.84 7.36 -1.52
N HIS A 11 10.42 6.26 -0.91
CA HIS A 11 10.47 6.08 0.54
C HIS A 11 11.42 4.96 1.00
N GLY A 12 11.84 4.08 0.10
CA GLY A 12 12.75 2.98 0.42
C GLY A 12 12.04 1.71 0.86
N VAL A 13 12.75 0.59 0.77
CA VAL A 13 12.22 -0.74 1.09
C VAL A 13 11.89 -0.86 2.59
N GLU A 14 12.70 -0.27 3.45
CA GLU A 14 12.46 -0.35 4.90
C GLU A 14 11.15 0.31 5.28
N LYS A 15 10.83 1.46 4.67
CA LYS A 15 9.56 2.13 4.91
C LYS A 15 8.40 1.29 4.37
N ALA A 16 8.59 0.68 3.20
CA ALA A 16 7.58 -0.20 2.63
C ALA A 16 7.29 -1.39 3.55
N ARG A 17 8.33 -2.01 4.10
CA ARG A 17 8.18 -3.11 5.05
C ARG A 17 7.42 -2.66 6.30
N GLU A 18 7.80 -1.51 6.83
CA GLU A 18 7.17 -0.94 8.01
C GLU A 18 5.66 -0.73 7.81
N VAL A 19 5.25 -0.15 6.69
CA VAL A 19 3.83 0.09 6.44
C VAL A 19 3.06 -1.20 6.19
N VAL A 20 3.68 -2.19 5.55
CA VAL A 20 3.04 -3.49 5.34
C VAL A 20 2.82 -4.20 6.68
N GLU A 21 3.82 -4.22 7.52
CA GLU A 21 3.74 -4.87 8.84
C GLU A 21 2.76 -4.15 9.77
N GLY A 22 2.64 -2.84 9.63
CA GLY A 22 1.73 -2.04 10.44
C GLY A 22 0.29 -2.00 9.93
N ALA A 23 0.01 -2.58 8.78
CA ALA A 23 -1.33 -2.53 8.19
C ALA A 23 -2.34 -3.28 9.07
N PRO A 24 -3.48 -2.64 9.42
CA PRO A 24 -4.52 -3.32 10.18
C PRO A 24 -5.23 -4.37 9.33
N ASP A 25 -5.89 -5.31 9.99
CA ASP A 25 -6.68 -6.34 9.31
C ASP A 25 -7.74 -5.67 8.46
N GLY A 26 -7.88 -6.14 7.22
CA GLY A 26 -8.86 -5.60 6.28
C GLY A 26 -8.34 -4.44 5.44
N ALA A 27 -7.18 -3.88 5.74
CA ALA A 27 -6.61 -2.82 4.91
C ALA A 27 -6.18 -3.40 3.56
N THR A 28 -6.61 -2.76 2.46
CA THR A 28 -6.26 -3.19 1.12
C THR A 28 -5.36 -2.20 0.40
N HIS A 29 -5.42 -0.92 0.79
CA HIS A 29 -4.70 0.17 0.13
C HIS A 29 -4.04 1.07 1.16
N LEU A 30 -2.99 1.75 0.71
CA LEU A 30 -2.27 2.75 1.49
C LEU A 30 -2.32 4.07 0.73
N SER A 31 -2.55 5.18 1.43
CA SER A 31 -2.49 6.50 0.80
C SER A 31 -1.06 6.82 0.36
N ASP A 32 -0.92 7.71 -0.61
CA ASP A 32 0.39 8.09 -1.16
C ASP A 32 1.28 8.80 -0.14
N ASP A 33 0.69 9.38 0.91
CA ASP A 33 1.44 10.02 1.99
C ASP A 33 1.94 9.01 3.05
N ALA A 34 1.54 7.73 2.93
CA ALA A 34 1.90 6.64 3.83
C ALA A 34 1.32 6.75 5.25
N TYR A 35 0.33 7.62 5.45
CA TYR A 35 -0.26 7.82 6.79
C TYR A 35 -1.63 7.22 6.97
N HIS A 36 -2.30 6.82 5.89
CA HIS A 36 -3.68 6.34 5.96
C HIS A 36 -3.83 5.00 5.27
N TYR A 37 -4.53 4.08 5.94
CA TYR A 37 -4.91 2.81 5.34
C TYR A 37 -6.36 2.87 4.91
N VAL A 38 -6.68 2.22 3.79
CA VAL A 38 -8.02 2.16 3.24
C VAL A 38 -8.43 0.70 3.07
N ASN A 39 -9.65 0.36 3.50
CA ASN A 39 -10.26 -0.93 3.20
C ASN A 39 -11.23 -0.72 2.04
N ALA A 40 -10.83 -1.12 0.84
CA ALA A 40 -11.64 -0.93 -0.36
C ALA A 40 -12.89 -1.82 -0.36
N ASP A 41 -12.92 -2.84 0.49
CA ASP A 41 -14.07 -3.74 0.63
C ASP A 41 -15.10 -3.21 1.63
N PHE A 42 -14.80 -2.11 2.31
CA PHE A 42 -15.71 -1.51 3.26
C PHE A 42 -16.97 -0.99 2.57
N ASN A 43 -18.13 -1.25 3.15
CA ASN A 43 -19.42 -0.90 2.56
C ASN A 43 -20.27 -0.15 3.60
N PRO A 44 -20.70 1.10 3.35
CA PRO A 44 -20.47 1.86 2.11
C PRO A 44 -19.13 2.60 2.10
N LEU A 45 -18.41 2.51 1.01
CA LEU A 45 -17.17 3.26 0.83
C LEU A 45 -17.51 4.66 0.32
N PRO A 46 -17.01 5.74 0.97
CA PRO A 46 -17.27 7.11 0.49
C PRO A 46 -16.81 7.32 -0.96
N ALA A 47 -17.58 8.10 -1.72
CA ALA A 47 -17.30 8.31 -3.14
C ALA A 47 -15.92 8.91 -3.39
N HIS A 48 -15.48 9.86 -2.54
CA HIS A 48 -14.16 10.48 -2.71
C HIS A 48 -13.02 9.48 -2.53
N ILE A 49 -13.22 8.47 -1.70
CA ILE A 49 -12.24 7.38 -1.53
C ILE A 49 -12.25 6.48 -2.75
N LYS A 50 -13.42 6.14 -3.28
CA LYS A 50 -13.52 5.32 -4.50
C LYS A 50 -12.82 5.96 -5.68
N GLU A 51 -12.93 7.26 -5.82
CA GLU A 51 -12.28 7.99 -6.90
C GLU A 51 -10.77 7.99 -6.77
N GLN A 52 -10.25 7.88 -5.55
CA GLN A 52 -8.81 7.86 -5.29
C GLN A 52 -8.18 6.49 -5.40
N LEU A 53 -8.98 5.41 -5.38
CA LEU A 53 -8.44 4.04 -5.37
C LEU A 53 -7.37 3.77 -6.45
N PRO A 54 -7.54 4.22 -7.71
CA PRO A 54 -6.49 3.97 -8.72
C PRO A 54 -5.16 4.65 -8.43
N GLU A 55 -5.17 5.69 -7.61
CA GLU A 55 -3.97 6.44 -7.23
C GLU A 55 -3.34 5.92 -5.94
N LEU A 56 -4.06 5.10 -5.19
CA LEU A 56 -3.56 4.54 -3.95
C LEU A 56 -2.64 3.36 -4.20
N ILE A 57 -1.85 3.04 -3.19
CA ILE A 57 -0.90 1.92 -3.26
C ILE A 57 -1.61 0.65 -2.78
N VAL A 58 -1.58 -0.39 -3.60
CA VAL A 58 -2.13 -1.70 -3.22
C VAL A 58 -1.15 -2.36 -2.25
N ILE A 59 -1.60 -2.67 -1.05
CA ILE A 59 -0.76 -3.23 0.00
C ILE A 59 -0.18 -4.59 -0.42
N ASP A 60 -0.97 -5.43 -1.08
CA ASP A 60 -0.49 -6.73 -1.57
C ASP A 60 0.66 -6.58 -2.56
N ASP A 61 0.61 -5.58 -3.43
CA ASP A 61 1.69 -5.32 -4.37
C ASP A 61 2.96 -4.90 -3.64
N LEU A 62 2.80 -4.03 -2.65
CA LEU A 62 3.92 -3.57 -1.83
C LEU A 62 4.55 -4.74 -1.07
N LYS A 63 3.71 -5.59 -0.50
CA LYS A 63 4.15 -6.79 0.21
C LYS A 63 4.97 -7.71 -0.68
N ARG A 64 4.50 -7.95 -1.91
CA ARG A 64 5.21 -8.79 -2.88
C ARG A 64 6.58 -8.24 -3.22
N LEU A 65 6.68 -6.91 -3.40
CA LEU A 65 7.95 -6.27 -3.71
C LEU A 65 8.92 -6.37 -2.54
N VAL A 66 8.44 -6.16 -1.33
CA VAL A 66 9.27 -6.28 -0.11
C VAL A 66 9.77 -7.72 0.06
N GLU A 67 8.90 -8.70 -0.12
CA GLU A 67 9.28 -10.12 -0.03
C GLU A 67 10.30 -10.51 -1.08
N SER A 68 10.15 -9.96 -2.29
CA SER A 68 11.09 -10.22 -3.38
C SER A 68 12.48 -9.70 -3.05
N VAL A 69 12.59 -8.53 -2.46
CA VAL A 69 13.87 -7.96 -2.03
C VAL A 69 14.50 -8.81 -0.93
N ASP A 70 13.71 -9.23 0.05
CA ASP A 70 14.18 -10.08 1.13
C ASP A 70 14.69 -11.43 0.61
N TYR A 71 14.01 -11.97 -0.38
CA TYR A 71 14.38 -13.25 -0.97
C TYR A 71 15.72 -13.17 -1.71
N VAL A 72 15.95 -12.06 -2.39
CA VAL A 72 17.17 -11.86 -3.19
C VAL A 72 18.36 -11.49 -2.29
N ALA A 73 18.06 -10.83 -1.20
CA ALA A 73 19.12 -10.42 -0.27
C ALA A 73 19.68 -11.59 0.50
#